data_d366f4502008569367bca12de1628c87
#
_entry.id   d366f4502008569367bca12de1628c87
#
_cell.length_a   1.000
_cell.length_b   1.000
_cell.length_c   1.000
_cell.angle_alpha   90.00
_cell.angle_beta   90.00
_cell.angle_gamma   90.00
#
_symmetry.space_group_name_H-M   'P 1'
#
loop_
_entity.id
_entity.type
_entity.pdbx_description
1 polymer ?
#
loop_
_entity_poly.entity_id
_entity_poly.type
_entity_poly.pdbx_seq_one_letter_code
_entity_poly.pdbx_strand_id
1 'polypeptide(L)'
;MKIILIDNYDSFTFNLYHYLSSYAKVDVLRNDKVDHSYILRKGYNKIVISPGPGNPNQSGNCLKIVKNLYKKIPILGVCLGHQIIGQIFGSKIIQAKELVHGKTSNIINNKIGILK
;
A
#
# COMPACT_ATOMS: atom_id res chain seq x y z
N MET A 1 -2.68 -0.40 17.50
CA MET A 1 -2.11 -0.04 16.22
C MET A 1 -3.20 0.32 15.24
N LYS A 2 -2.94 1.32 14.42
CA LYS A 2 -3.91 1.81 13.50
C LYS A 2 -3.35 1.78 12.10
N ILE A 3 -4.05 1.17 11.18
CA ILE A 3 -3.58 1.00 9.81
C ILE A 3 -4.55 1.67 8.85
N ILE A 4 -4.02 2.35 7.84
CA ILE A 4 -4.87 2.85 6.79
C ILE A 4 -4.64 1.91 5.61
N LEU A 5 -5.72 1.37 5.06
CA LEU A 5 -5.65 0.50 3.90
C LEU A 5 -6.18 1.33 2.73
N ILE A 6 -5.33 1.60 1.78
CA ILE A 6 -5.71 2.40 0.63
C ILE A 6 -6.27 1.49 -0.43
N ASP A 7 -7.52 1.73 -0.79
CA ASP A 7 -8.22 0.89 -1.74
C ASP A 7 -8.02 1.41 -3.14
N ASN A 8 -7.41 0.62 -4.00
CA ASN A 8 -7.21 0.98 -5.39
C ASN A 8 -8.36 0.45 -6.24
N TYR A 9 -9.56 0.47 -5.69
CA TYR A 9 -10.75 0.05 -6.41
C TYR A 9 -10.67 -1.42 -6.81
N ASP A 10 -10.31 -2.24 -5.85
CA ASP A 10 -10.12 -3.64 -6.10
C ASP A 10 -10.93 -4.50 -5.13
N SER A 11 -11.52 -5.56 -5.65
CA SER A 11 -12.35 -6.40 -4.81
C SER A 11 -11.57 -7.13 -3.73
N PHE A 12 -10.28 -7.31 -3.91
CA PHE A 12 -9.49 -8.01 -2.92
C PHE A 12 -9.25 -7.16 -1.67
N THR A 13 -9.53 -5.87 -1.76
CA THR A 13 -9.33 -4.97 -0.62
C THR A 13 -10.10 -5.45 0.60
N PHE A 14 -11.32 -5.99 0.38
CA PHE A 14 -12.10 -6.42 1.48
C PHE A 14 -11.46 -7.60 2.18
N ASN A 15 -10.77 -8.48 1.44
CA ASN A 15 -10.10 -9.60 2.05
C ASN A 15 -8.92 -9.11 2.88
N LEU A 16 -8.22 -8.11 2.37
CA LEU A 16 -7.12 -7.54 3.11
C LEU A 16 -7.63 -6.88 4.39
N TYR A 17 -8.76 -6.21 4.29
CA TYR A 17 -9.33 -5.55 5.43
C TYR A 17 -9.64 -6.56 6.54
N HIS A 18 -10.26 -7.68 6.18
CA HIS A 18 -10.59 -8.67 7.16
C HIS A 18 -9.34 -9.27 7.79
N TYR A 19 -8.35 -9.54 6.99
CA TYR A 19 -7.14 -10.11 7.50
C TYR A 19 -6.44 -9.15 8.46
N LEU A 20 -6.28 -7.90 8.06
CA LEU A 20 -5.57 -6.93 8.87
C LEU A 20 -6.34 -6.57 10.15
N SER A 21 -7.64 -6.65 10.08
CA SER A 21 -8.46 -6.31 11.23
C SER A 21 -8.25 -7.24 12.40
N SER A 22 -7.67 -8.40 12.16
CA SER A 22 -7.39 -9.30 13.26
C SER A 22 -6.24 -8.80 14.09
N TYR A 23 -5.44 -7.89 13.55
CA TYR A 23 -4.26 -7.43 14.23
C TYR A 23 -4.29 -5.97 14.62
N ALA A 24 -5.16 -5.19 14.03
CA ALA A 24 -5.11 -3.76 14.25
C ALA A 24 -6.44 -3.13 13.89
N LYS A 25 -6.57 -1.85 14.18
CA LYS A 25 -7.74 -1.13 13.79
C LYS A 25 -7.46 -0.66 12.39
N VAL A 26 -8.29 -0.96 11.43
CA VAL A 26 -8.05 -0.65 10.04
C VAL A 26 -9.11 0.25 9.46
N ASP A 27 -8.70 1.34 8.84
CA ASP A 27 -9.62 2.21 8.14
C ASP A 27 -9.35 2.02 6.66
N VAL A 28 -10.37 1.97 5.83
CA VAL A 28 -10.22 1.77 4.41
C VAL A 28 -10.70 3.01 3.70
N LEU A 29 -9.87 3.58 2.85
CA LEU A 29 -10.25 4.73 2.05
C LEU A 29 -9.76 4.55 0.63
N ARG A 30 -10.54 5.01 -0.32
CA ARG A 30 -10.15 4.87 -1.71
C ARG A 30 -9.03 5.81 -2.07
N ASN A 31 -8.26 5.43 -3.06
CA ASN A 31 -7.02 6.11 -3.41
C ASN A 31 -7.21 7.57 -3.80
N ASP A 32 -8.39 7.94 -4.24
CA ASP A 32 -8.63 9.32 -4.62
C ASP A 32 -9.35 10.08 -3.50
N LYS A 33 -9.61 9.42 -2.36
CA LYS A 33 -10.29 10.06 -1.26
C LYS A 33 -9.37 10.27 -0.07
N VAL A 34 -8.12 9.94 -0.20
CA VAL A 34 -7.19 10.07 0.91
C VAL A 34 -5.91 10.68 0.38
N ASP A 35 -5.25 11.50 1.17
CA ASP A 35 -3.98 12.07 0.76
C ASP A 35 -3.01 11.99 1.95
N HIS A 36 -1.76 12.38 1.73
CA HIS A 36 -0.75 12.24 2.75
C HIS A 36 -1.01 13.13 3.97
N SER A 37 -1.62 14.27 3.77
CA SER A 37 -1.91 15.15 4.89
C SER A 37 -2.94 14.52 5.82
N TYR A 38 -3.95 13.88 5.24
CA TYR A 38 -4.97 13.23 6.02
C TYR A 38 -4.35 12.12 6.84
N ILE A 39 -3.46 11.33 6.23
CA ILE A 39 -2.83 10.20 6.91
C ILE A 39 -2.00 10.69 8.09
N LEU A 40 -1.26 11.76 7.89
CA LEU A 40 -0.45 12.29 8.98
C LEU A 40 -1.32 12.83 10.11
N ARG A 41 -2.38 13.53 9.78
CA ARG A 41 -3.22 14.08 10.81
C ARG A 41 -3.91 13.03 11.64
N LYS A 42 -4.25 11.91 11.04
CA LYS A 42 -4.98 10.89 11.75
C LYS A 42 -4.09 9.95 12.55
N GLY A 43 -2.79 10.04 12.37
CA GLY A 43 -1.90 9.25 13.20
C GLY A 43 -1.85 7.76 12.93
N TYR A 44 -1.89 7.36 11.68
CA TYR A 44 -1.78 5.95 11.37
C TYR A 44 -0.37 5.45 11.58
N ASN A 45 -0.26 4.23 12.05
CA ASN A 45 1.03 3.63 12.30
C ASN A 45 1.60 2.93 11.08
N LYS A 46 0.74 2.48 10.18
CA LYS A 46 1.18 1.80 8.98
C LYS A 46 0.25 2.06 7.84
N ILE A 47 0.77 1.97 6.63
CA ILE A 47 0.00 2.17 5.42
C ILE A 47 0.06 0.89 4.61
N VAL A 48 -1.08 0.39 4.16
CA VAL A 48 -1.11 -0.76 3.27
C VAL A 48 -1.80 -0.31 1.99
N ILE A 49 -1.19 -0.59 0.85
CA ILE A 49 -1.74 -0.19 -0.44
C ILE A 49 -2.20 -1.44 -1.17
N SER A 50 -3.45 -1.49 -1.51
CA SER A 50 -4.07 -2.69 -2.07
C SER A 50 -3.72 -2.93 -3.53
N PRO A 51 -4.02 -4.10 -4.05
CA PRO A 51 -3.94 -4.32 -5.47
C PRO A 51 -4.93 -3.41 -6.16
N GLY A 52 -4.85 -3.33 -7.44
CA GLY A 52 -5.82 -2.55 -8.20
C GLY A 52 -5.52 -2.64 -9.68
N PRO A 53 -6.42 -2.11 -10.49
CA PRO A 53 -6.23 -2.16 -11.92
C PRO A 53 -5.28 -1.08 -12.40
N GLY A 54 -4.79 -1.25 -13.58
CA GLY A 54 -3.97 -0.23 -14.20
C GLY A 54 -2.56 -0.20 -13.70
N ASN A 55 -1.96 0.92 -13.80
CA ASN A 55 -0.54 1.06 -13.42
C ASN A 55 -0.42 2.14 -12.35
N PRO A 56 0.78 2.34 -11.81
CA PRO A 56 0.95 3.31 -10.74
C PRO A 56 0.48 4.73 -11.04
N ASN A 57 0.58 5.15 -12.28
CA ASN A 57 0.15 6.50 -12.60
C ASN A 57 -1.36 6.65 -12.55
N GLN A 58 -2.07 5.55 -12.50
CA GLN A 58 -3.51 5.56 -12.44
C GLN A 58 -4.02 5.23 -11.05
N SER A 59 -3.21 5.40 -10.06
CA SER A 59 -3.57 5.01 -8.71
C SER A 59 -3.99 6.15 -7.81
N GLY A 60 -4.59 7.16 -8.36
CA GLY A 60 -5.07 8.28 -7.55
C GLY A 60 -3.94 8.97 -6.85
N ASN A 61 -4.02 9.09 -5.56
CA ASN A 61 -3.02 9.81 -4.80
C ASN A 61 -1.88 8.95 -4.28
N CYS A 62 -1.86 7.68 -4.64
CA CYS A 62 -0.88 6.76 -4.07
C CYS A 62 0.57 7.16 -4.28
N LEU A 63 0.92 7.61 -5.47
CA LEU A 63 2.31 7.98 -5.70
C LEU A 63 2.72 9.13 -4.77
N LYS A 64 1.86 10.10 -4.59
CA LYS A 64 2.17 11.20 -3.72
C LYS A 64 2.24 10.77 -2.29
N ILE A 65 1.38 9.86 -1.88
CA ILE A 65 1.37 9.36 -0.52
C ILE A 65 2.69 8.67 -0.24
N VAL A 66 3.13 7.78 -1.11
CA VAL A 66 4.38 7.08 -0.89
C VAL A 66 5.54 8.05 -0.88
N LYS A 67 5.56 8.95 -1.84
CA LYS A 67 6.66 9.87 -1.94
C LYS A 67 6.80 10.72 -0.69
N ASN A 68 5.72 11.14 -0.12
CA ASN A 68 5.76 12.03 1.03
C ASN A 68 5.85 11.33 2.38
N LEU A 69 5.47 10.07 2.46
CA LEU A 69 5.39 9.42 3.75
C LEU A 69 6.34 8.26 3.98
N TYR A 70 7.04 7.80 2.96
CA TYR A 70 7.82 6.58 3.14
C TYR A 70 8.88 6.67 4.25
N LYS A 71 9.35 7.85 4.54
CA LYS A 71 10.33 7.98 5.59
C LYS A 71 9.69 8.12 6.97
N LYS A 72 8.40 8.32 7.01
CA LYS A 72 7.72 8.55 8.27
C LYS A 72 6.87 7.39 8.75
N ILE A 73 6.32 6.65 7.85
CA ILE A 73 5.40 5.57 8.19
C ILE A 73 5.72 4.35 7.34
N PRO A 74 5.81 3.18 7.93
CA PRO A 74 6.05 1.96 7.14
C PRO A 74 4.94 1.72 6.15
N ILE A 75 5.30 1.33 4.94
CA ILE A 75 4.34 1.11 3.88
C ILE A 75 4.50 -0.27 3.29
N LEU A 76 3.39 -0.99 3.16
CA LEU A 76 3.38 -2.28 2.52
C LEU A 76 2.53 -2.19 1.27
N GLY A 77 3.05 -2.57 0.14
CA GLY A 77 2.29 -2.57 -1.09
C GLY A 77 2.04 -3.98 -1.59
N VAL A 78 0.84 -4.24 -2.06
CA VAL A 78 0.47 -5.54 -2.56
C VAL A 78 0.13 -5.40 -4.04
N CYS A 79 0.78 -6.14 -4.91
CA CYS A 79 0.57 -6.06 -6.35
C CYS A 79 0.72 -4.64 -6.88
N LEU A 80 -0.33 -3.96 -7.26
CA LEU A 80 -0.23 -2.60 -7.75
C LEU A 80 0.47 -1.73 -6.70
N GLY A 81 0.19 -1.95 -5.44
CA GLY A 81 0.87 -1.21 -4.37
C GLY A 81 2.36 -1.40 -4.41
N HIS A 82 2.81 -2.61 -4.72
CA HIS A 82 4.22 -2.89 -4.81
C HIS A 82 4.81 -2.14 -6.01
N GLN A 83 4.09 -2.07 -7.10
CA GLN A 83 4.58 -1.35 -8.27
C GLN A 83 4.64 0.16 -7.99
N ILE A 84 3.72 0.68 -7.23
CA ILE A 84 3.71 2.08 -6.88
C ILE A 84 4.96 2.42 -6.09
N ILE A 85 5.29 1.60 -5.12
CA ILE A 85 6.47 1.82 -4.32
C ILE A 85 7.71 1.72 -5.21
N GLY A 86 7.75 0.72 -6.08
CA GLY A 86 8.87 0.55 -6.97
C GLY A 86 9.08 1.75 -7.86
N GLN A 87 8.01 2.33 -8.35
CA GLN A 87 8.13 3.47 -9.23
C GLN A 87 8.73 4.69 -8.51
N ILE A 88 8.33 4.89 -7.27
CA ILE A 88 8.85 6.03 -6.51
C ILE A 88 10.35 5.89 -6.32
N PHE A 89 10.84 4.68 -6.17
CA PHE A 89 12.24 4.49 -5.94
C PHE A 89 13.03 4.20 -7.21
N GLY A 90 12.41 4.36 -8.35
CA GLY A 90 13.11 4.19 -9.59
C GLY A 90 13.41 2.77 -9.95
N SER A 91 12.79 1.83 -9.32
CA SER A 91 13.08 0.45 -9.59
C SER A 91 12.32 -0.01 -10.78
N LYS A 92 12.83 -1.03 -11.49
CA LYS A 92 12.13 -1.58 -12.53
C LYS A 92 11.09 -2.42 -11.98
N ILE A 93 9.94 -2.42 -12.50
CA ILE A 93 8.86 -3.24 -12.03
C ILE A 93 9.06 -4.61 -12.55
N ILE A 94 9.31 -5.54 -11.70
CA ILE A 94 9.48 -6.88 -12.10
C ILE A 94 8.30 -7.68 -11.80
N GLN A 95 7.83 -8.43 -12.72
CA GLN A 95 6.73 -9.20 -12.50
C GLN A 95 7.11 -10.38 -11.81
N ALA A 96 6.89 -10.58 -10.75
CA ALA A 96 7.26 -11.72 -10.05
C ALA A 96 6.14 -12.63 -10.00
N LYS A 97 6.04 -13.46 -10.89
CA LYS A 97 5.00 -14.36 -10.88
C LYS A 97 4.90 -15.17 -9.73
N GLU A 98 5.91 -15.50 -9.14
CA GLU A 98 5.79 -16.34 -8.01
C GLU A 98 5.05 -15.63 -6.96
N LEU A 99 5.03 -14.38 -6.95
CA LEU A 99 4.38 -13.70 -5.90
C LEU A 99 2.97 -13.80 -6.03
N VAL A 100 2.58 -14.19 -7.13
CA VAL A 100 1.27 -14.23 -7.31
C VAL A 100 0.63 -15.33 -6.79
N HIS A 101 1.17 -16.27 -6.37
CA HIS A 101 0.52 -17.35 -5.89
C HIS A 101 -0.02 -17.18 -4.59
N GLY A 102 -0.49 -16.18 -4.31
CA GLY A 102 -1.11 -16.06 -3.12
C GLY A 102 -0.16 -15.88 -2.07
N LYS A 103 0.96 -15.81 -2.27
CA LYS A 103 1.84 -15.72 -1.31
C LYS A 103 1.99 -14.41 -1.16
N THR A 104 2.04 -13.84 -0.51
CA THR A 104 2.13 -12.68 -0.24
C THR A 104 3.17 -11.91 -0.46
N SER A 105 3.88 -12.08 -0.74
CA SER A 105 4.90 -11.50 -0.77
C SER A 105 5.32 -10.38 -1.47
N ASN A 106 4.66 -9.53 -1.87
CA ASN A 106 5.07 -8.38 -2.51
C ASN A 106 5.62 -7.41 -1.54
N ILE A 107 6.56 -7.79 -0.82
CA ILE A 107 7.11 -6.95 0.16
C ILE A 107 8.41 -6.40 -0.25
N ILE A 108 8.59 -5.16 -0.11
CA ILE A 108 9.82 -4.59 -0.41
C ILE A 108 10.43 -4.29 0.84
N ASN A 109 11.51 -4.83 1.07
CA ASN A 109 12.03 -4.65 2.27
C ASN A 109 13.14 -3.82 2.31
N ASN A 110 13.43 -3.06 2.87
CA ASN A 110 14.57 -2.41 2.96
C ASN A 110 14.26 -1.12 3.49
N LYS A 111 14.48 -0.14 3.00
CA LYS A 111 14.26 1.02 3.59
C LYS A 111 12.93 1.43 3.64
N ILE A 112 12.05 0.85 3.07
CA ILE A 112 10.73 1.25 3.06
C ILE A 112 10.02 0.74 4.19
N GLY A 113 10.58 0.12 5.03
CA GLY A 113 9.89 -0.29 6.17
C GLY A 113 8.87 -1.27 5.97
N ILE A 114 9.14 -2.23 5.30
CA ILE A 114 8.21 -3.20 5.13
C ILE A 114 8.02 -4.07 6.22
N LEU A 115 6.96 -4.65 6.34
CA LEU A 115 6.70 -5.54 7.34
C LEU A 115 7.41 -6.74 7.11
N LYS A 116 8.00 -7.26 7.97
CA LYS A 116 8.69 -8.45 7.78
C LYS A 116 8.05 -9.51 8.36
#